data_5184b49e2245dec1f769bbfcd9864f76
#
_entry.id   5184b49e2245dec1f769bbfcd9864f76
#
_cell.length_a   1.000
_cell.length_b   1.000
_cell.length_c   1.000
_cell.angle_alpha   90.00
_cell.angle_beta   90.00
_cell.angle_gamma   90.00
#
_symmetry.space_group_name_H-M   'P 1'
#
loop_
_entity.id
_entity.type
_entity.pdbx_description
1 polymer ?
#
loop_
_entity_poly.entity_id
_entity_poly.type
_entity_poly.pdbx_seq_one_letter_code
_entity_poly.pdbx_strand_id
1 'polypeptide(L)'
;GQVVRFPVAHHDGNYFADPDPLRMLYGDGRIVFRYCDASGNATPEANPNGSQHNIAGICSADGRILGLMPHPERLADPALGGTDGVPMFRALAETLSGRAGAAQAIHV
;
A
#
# COMPACT_ATOMS: atom_id res chain seq x y z
N GLY A 1 -3.17 10.80 4.80
CA GLY A 1 -3.49 9.44 4.43
C GLY A 1 -4.14 8.65 5.53
N GLN A 2 -4.84 7.62 5.16
CA GLN A 2 -5.47 6.71 6.09
C GLN A 2 -4.48 5.66 6.57
N VAL A 3 -4.49 5.34 7.86
CA VAL A 3 -3.73 4.21 8.42
C VAL A 3 -4.62 2.97 8.43
N VAL A 4 -4.11 1.88 7.88
CA VAL A 4 -4.79 0.58 7.86
C VAL A 4 -3.85 -0.50 8.35
N ARG A 5 -4.41 -1.62 8.79
CA ARG A 5 -3.65 -2.75 9.29
C ARG A 5 -3.88 -3.96 8.39
N PHE A 6 -2.82 -4.39 7.72
CA PHE A 6 -2.87 -5.55 6.84
C PHE A 6 -1.89 -6.62 7.32
N PRO A 7 -2.25 -7.90 7.25
CA PRO A 7 -1.30 -8.98 7.47
C PRO A 7 -0.17 -8.96 6.45
N VAL A 8 1.02 -9.36 6.87
CA VAL A 8 2.18 -9.52 6.02
C VAL A 8 2.66 -10.96 6.06
N ALA A 9 3.15 -11.46 4.93
CA ALA A 9 3.76 -12.78 4.82
C ALA A 9 5.01 -12.62 3.94
N HIS A 10 6.03 -11.97 4.51
CA HIS A 10 7.27 -11.65 3.82
C HIS A 10 8.20 -12.87 3.83
N HIS A 11 8.32 -13.54 2.67
CA HIS A 11 9.32 -14.58 2.53
C HIS A 11 10.67 -13.98 2.12
N ASP A 12 10.73 -13.35 0.96
CA ASP A 12 11.94 -12.68 0.44
C ASP A 12 11.64 -11.29 -0.11
N GLY A 13 10.51 -10.70 0.25
CA GLY A 13 10.02 -9.52 -0.41
C GLY A 13 10.33 -8.22 0.31
N ASN A 14 11.23 -7.42 -0.25
CA ASN A 14 11.29 -6.01 0.07
C ASN A 14 11.42 -5.21 -1.23
N TYR A 15 10.94 -3.98 -1.21
CA TYR A 15 11.08 -3.12 -2.38
C TYR A 15 12.46 -2.48 -2.41
N PHE A 16 13.10 -2.60 -3.57
CA PHE A 16 14.37 -1.94 -3.85
C PHE A 16 14.37 -1.39 -5.28
N ALA A 17 14.86 -0.17 -5.45
CA ALA A 17 15.03 0.45 -6.75
C ALA A 17 16.26 1.35 -6.75
N ASP A 18 16.86 1.54 -7.92
CA ASP A 18 17.92 2.52 -8.11
C ASP A 18 17.40 3.95 -7.89
N PRO A 19 18.28 4.94 -7.61
CA PRO A 19 17.83 6.30 -7.26
C PRO A 19 16.94 6.96 -8.31
N ASP A 20 17.22 6.79 -9.59
CA ASP A 20 16.43 7.46 -10.65
C ASP A 20 15.01 6.89 -10.78
N PRO A 21 14.78 5.55 -10.87
CA PRO A 21 13.44 4.98 -10.79
C PRO A 21 12.69 5.37 -9.52
N LEU A 22 13.39 5.42 -8.38
CA LEU A 22 12.79 5.79 -7.11
C LEU A 22 12.28 7.24 -7.14
N ARG A 23 13.05 8.17 -7.69
CA ARG A 23 12.62 9.56 -7.86
C ARG A 23 11.40 9.69 -8.78
N MET A 24 11.34 8.89 -9.84
CA MET A 24 10.18 8.86 -10.74
C MET A 24 8.92 8.38 -10.02
N LEU A 25 9.02 7.36 -9.18
CA LEU A 25 7.90 6.88 -8.37
C LEU A 25 7.34 7.98 -7.45
N TYR A 26 8.22 8.73 -6.81
CA TYR A 26 7.82 9.87 -5.97
C TYR A 26 7.20 11.01 -6.81
N GLY A 27 7.85 11.39 -7.89
CA GLY A 27 7.40 12.49 -8.74
C GLY A 27 6.05 12.21 -9.40
N ASP A 28 5.79 10.96 -9.77
CA ASP A 28 4.55 10.55 -10.42
C ASP A 28 3.44 10.16 -9.43
N GLY A 29 3.68 10.22 -8.12
CA GLY A 29 2.70 9.81 -7.12
C GLY A 29 2.36 8.33 -7.16
N ARG A 30 3.30 7.48 -7.54
CA ARG A 30 3.07 6.04 -7.74
C ARG A 30 3.31 5.19 -6.49
N ILE A 31 3.74 5.79 -5.39
CA ILE A 31 3.85 5.11 -4.10
C ILE A 31 2.49 5.19 -3.43
N VAL A 32 1.79 4.07 -3.38
CA VAL A 32 0.40 4.00 -2.91
C VAL A 32 0.32 3.62 -1.44
N PHE A 33 1.20 2.72 -0.98
CA PHE A 33 1.25 2.26 0.39
C PHE A 33 2.65 2.39 0.96
N ARG A 34 2.72 2.76 2.25
CA ARG A 34 3.97 2.79 3.01
C ARG A 34 3.76 2.15 4.37
N TYR A 35 4.77 1.44 4.86
CA TYR A 35 4.76 0.97 6.25
C TYR A 35 4.87 2.16 7.19
N CYS A 36 4.06 2.16 8.23
CA CYS A 36 4.05 3.23 9.22
C CYS A 36 3.73 2.69 10.62
N ASP A 37 3.98 3.52 11.63
CA ASP A 37 3.53 3.24 12.99
C ASP A 37 2.02 3.55 13.15
N ALA A 38 1.51 3.34 14.36
CA ALA A 38 0.08 3.58 14.64
C ALA A 38 -0.34 5.04 14.47
N SER A 39 0.62 5.97 14.50
CA SER A 39 0.39 7.41 14.29
C SER A 39 0.49 7.84 12.82
N GLY A 40 0.81 6.90 11.92
CA GLY A 40 0.95 7.18 10.50
C GLY A 40 2.34 7.65 10.08
N ASN A 41 3.35 7.53 10.94
CA ASN A 41 4.71 7.92 10.64
C ASN A 41 5.50 6.77 10.03
N ALA A 42 6.12 7.01 8.87
CA ALA A 42 6.97 6.02 8.22
C ALA A 42 8.37 6.03 8.88
N THR A 43 8.50 5.26 9.94
CA THR A 43 9.74 5.15 10.71
C THR A 43 10.51 3.88 10.34
N PRO A 44 11.84 3.81 10.58
CA PRO A 44 12.61 2.58 10.38
C PRO A 44 12.06 1.41 11.21
N GLU A 45 11.59 1.68 12.42
CA GLU A 45 11.06 0.66 13.33
C GLU A 45 9.74 0.07 12.81
N ALA A 46 8.97 0.84 12.05
CA ALA A 46 7.72 0.39 11.45
C ALA A 46 7.92 -0.41 10.15
N ASN A 47 9.15 -0.54 9.68
CA ASN A 47 9.49 -1.23 8.44
C ASN A 47 9.76 -2.72 8.74
N PRO A 48 8.88 -3.64 8.32
CA PRO A 48 9.00 -5.06 8.71
C PRO A 48 10.03 -5.83 7.89
N ASN A 49 10.49 -5.31 6.76
CA ASN A 49 11.28 -6.09 5.79
C ASN A 49 12.46 -5.35 5.16
N GLY A 50 12.72 -4.12 5.56
CA GLY A 50 13.81 -3.32 4.99
C GLY A 50 13.54 -2.72 3.62
N SER A 51 12.27 -2.60 3.21
CA SER A 51 11.91 -1.89 1.98
C SER A 51 12.45 -0.47 1.98
N GLN A 52 12.95 0.00 0.83
CA GLN A 52 13.38 1.38 0.71
C GLN A 52 12.23 2.34 1.00
N HIS A 53 12.50 3.37 1.79
CA HIS A 53 11.54 4.43 2.14
C HIS A 53 10.22 3.90 2.70
N ASN A 54 10.24 2.72 3.35
CA ASN A 54 9.04 2.06 3.86
C ASN A 54 7.99 1.76 2.78
N ILE A 55 8.38 1.65 1.53
CA ILE A 55 7.44 1.37 0.44
C ILE A 55 6.82 -0.02 0.62
N ALA A 56 5.50 -0.07 0.67
CA ALA A 56 4.71 -1.29 0.81
C ALA A 56 3.87 -1.62 -0.42
N GLY A 57 3.62 -0.64 -1.28
CA GLY A 57 2.90 -0.84 -2.53
C GLY A 57 3.11 0.31 -3.51
N ILE A 58 3.18 -0.04 -4.77
CA ILE A 58 3.36 0.89 -5.89
C ILE A 58 2.34 0.60 -6.99
N CYS A 59 2.11 1.57 -7.86
CA CYS A 59 1.28 1.37 -9.04
C CYS A 59 2.04 1.66 -10.33
N SER A 60 1.50 1.14 -11.44
CA SER A 60 2.01 1.46 -12.79
C SER A 60 1.75 2.92 -13.14
N ALA A 61 2.44 3.41 -14.20
CA ALA A 61 2.31 4.80 -14.62
C ALA A 61 0.87 5.17 -15.02
N ASP A 62 0.12 4.24 -15.58
CA ASP A 62 -1.29 4.43 -15.94
C ASP A 62 -2.28 4.15 -14.80
N GLY A 63 -1.79 3.73 -13.63
CA GLY A 63 -2.59 3.45 -12.46
C GLY A 63 -3.43 2.16 -12.53
N ARG A 64 -3.19 1.31 -13.50
CA ARG A 64 -4.00 0.08 -13.72
C ARG A 64 -3.45 -1.15 -13.05
N ILE A 65 -2.19 -1.14 -12.65
CA ILE A 65 -1.52 -2.26 -11.99
C ILE A 65 -1.04 -1.79 -10.63
N LEU A 66 -1.43 -2.52 -9.59
CA LEU A 66 -1.00 -2.29 -8.21
C LEU A 66 -0.18 -3.49 -7.74
N GLY A 67 1.06 -3.23 -7.34
CA GLY A 67 1.87 -4.21 -6.64
C GLY A 67 1.85 -3.89 -5.14
N LEU A 68 1.52 -4.88 -4.32
CA LEU A 68 1.33 -4.70 -2.89
C LEU A 68 1.92 -5.88 -2.13
N MET A 69 2.75 -5.60 -1.12
CA MET A 69 3.35 -6.66 -0.29
C MET A 69 2.41 -7.13 0.82
N PRO A 70 1.74 -6.25 1.60
CA PRO A 70 0.74 -6.69 2.57
C PRO A 70 -0.47 -7.37 1.90
N HIS A 71 -1.22 -8.12 2.69
CA HIS A 71 -2.35 -8.93 2.24
C HIS A 71 -3.68 -8.39 2.75
N PRO A 72 -4.27 -7.36 2.09
CA PRO A 72 -5.56 -6.81 2.52
C PRO A 72 -6.70 -7.83 2.49
N GLU A 73 -6.61 -8.83 1.62
CA GLU A 73 -7.62 -9.89 1.51
C GLU A 73 -7.71 -10.75 2.77
N ARG A 74 -6.65 -10.76 3.59
CA ARG A 74 -6.62 -11.50 4.86
C ARG A 74 -7.31 -10.75 6.00
N LEU A 75 -7.73 -9.51 5.80
CA LEU A 75 -8.51 -8.70 6.73
C LEU A 75 -9.69 -8.03 6.01
N ALA A 76 -10.41 -8.79 5.19
CA ALA A 76 -11.58 -8.30 4.45
C ALA A 76 -12.90 -8.89 4.96
N ASP A 77 -12.86 -9.68 6.05
CA ASP A 77 -14.04 -10.33 6.64
C ASP A 77 -13.83 -10.41 8.16
N PRO A 78 -14.85 -10.09 8.99
CA PRO A 78 -14.74 -10.22 10.44
C PRO A 78 -14.30 -11.61 10.91
N ALA A 79 -14.64 -12.67 10.18
CA ALA A 79 -14.20 -14.04 10.47
C ALA A 79 -12.68 -14.22 10.40
N LEU A 80 -11.97 -13.34 9.69
CA LEU A 80 -10.51 -13.34 9.57
C LEU A 80 -9.82 -12.47 10.62
N GLY A 81 -10.58 -11.85 11.53
CA GLY A 81 -10.06 -11.02 12.60
C GLY A 81 -10.14 -9.51 12.38
N GLY A 82 -10.68 -9.06 11.25
CA GLY A 82 -10.84 -7.64 10.98
C GLY A 82 -11.29 -7.33 9.56
N THR A 83 -11.53 -6.05 9.31
CA THR A 83 -12.09 -5.56 8.04
C THR A 83 -11.29 -4.40 7.45
N ASP A 84 -10.06 -4.20 7.85
CA ASP A 84 -9.22 -3.08 7.38
C ASP A 84 -8.95 -3.13 5.87
N GLY A 85 -9.04 -4.31 5.24
CA GLY A 85 -8.92 -4.47 3.79
C GLY A 85 -10.17 -4.07 3.00
N VAL A 86 -11.33 -3.96 3.64
CA VAL A 86 -12.60 -3.69 2.95
C VAL A 86 -12.60 -2.35 2.21
N PRO A 87 -12.13 -1.22 2.80
CA PRO A 87 -12.13 0.06 2.08
C PRO A 87 -11.34 0.03 0.78
N MET A 88 -10.23 -0.72 0.71
CA MET A 88 -9.44 -0.85 -0.51
C MET A 88 -10.22 -1.55 -1.61
N PHE A 89 -10.86 -2.69 -1.31
CA PHE A 89 -11.68 -3.41 -2.29
C PHE A 89 -12.92 -2.63 -2.69
N ARG A 90 -13.53 -1.87 -1.76
CA ARG A 90 -14.64 -0.98 -2.06
C ARG A 90 -14.22 0.14 -3.03
N ALA A 91 -13.08 0.78 -2.79
CA ALA A 91 -12.54 1.80 -3.67
C ALA A 91 -12.26 1.26 -5.08
N LEU A 92 -11.74 0.03 -5.17
CA LEU A 92 -11.52 -0.66 -6.45
C LEU A 92 -12.85 -0.90 -7.18
N ALA A 93 -13.86 -1.39 -6.49
CA ALA A 93 -15.18 -1.62 -7.06
C ALA A 93 -15.82 -0.32 -7.55
N GLU A 94 -15.70 0.77 -6.81
CA GLU A 94 -16.20 2.09 -7.21
C GLU A 94 -15.48 2.61 -8.45
N THR A 95 -14.17 2.41 -8.54
CA THR A 95 -13.38 2.78 -9.72
C THR A 95 -13.83 2.01 -10.96
N LEU A 96 -14.04 0.70 -10.83
CA LEU A 96 -14.53 -0.15 -11.92
C LEU A 96 -15.94 0.22 -12.38
N SER A 97 -16.77 0.78 -11.49
CA SER A 97 -18.10 1.27 -11.84
C SER A 97 -18.13 2.72 -12.35
N GLY A 98 -16.97 3.30 -12.61
CA GLY A 98 -16.84 4.66 -13.15
C GLY A 98 -16.97 5.79 -12.13
N ARG A 99 -16.97 5.49 -10.83
CA ARG A 99 -17.00 6.48 -9.75
C ARG A 99 -15.58 6.82 -9.31
N ALA A 100 -14.75 7.28 -10.24
CA ALA A 100 -13.34 7.55 -9.94
C ALA A 100 -13.20 8.69 -8.93
N GLY A 101 -12.72 8.37 -7.75
CA GLY A 101 -12.15 9.34 -6.82
C GLY A 101 -10.64 9.48 -7.07
N ALA A 102 -10.05 10.58 -6.61
CA ALA A 102 -8.60 10.73 -6.64
C ALA A 102 -7.94 9.65 -5.77
N ALA A 103 -6.93 8.97 -6.32
CA ALA A 103 -6.14 8.02 -5.54
C ALA A 103 -5.36 8.77 -4.47
N GLN A 104 -5.50 8.34 -3.23
CA GLN A 104 -4.73 8.86 -2.10
C GLN A 104 -3.79 7.80 -1.58
N ALA A 105 -2.59 8.20 -1.17
CA ALA A 105 -1.64 7.29 -0.56
C ALA A 105 -2.22 6.77 0.77
N ILE A 106 -2.14 5.45 0.98
CA ILE A 106 -2.58 4.77 2.20
C ILE A 106 -1.33 4.26 2.91
N HIS A 107 -1.27 4.45 4.23
CA HIS A 107 -0.18 3.98 5.07
C HIS A 107 -0.61 2.70 5.80
N VAL A 108 0.25 1.72 5.81
CA VAL A 108 0.00 0.41 6.41
C VAL A 108 1.02 0.06 7.49
#